data_5f89c5261949ed8bf429f58567b340ad
#
_entry.id   5f89c5261949ed8bf429f58567b340ad
#
_cell.length_a   1.000
_cell.length_b   1.000
_cell.length_c   1.000
_cell.angle_alpha   90.00
_cell.angle_beta   90.00
_cell.angle_gamma   90.00
#
_symmetry.space_group_name_H-M   'P 1'
#
loop_
_entity.id
_entity.type
_entity.pdbx_description
1 polymer ?
#
loop_
_entity_poly.entity_id
_entity_poly.type
_entity_poly.pdbx_seq_one_letter_code
_entity_poly.pdbx_strand_id
1 'polypeptide(L)'
;ANGILDPRSLQIGQQLVIPLPEEEEEDLSNATPTPTPLAVIVQNMHFSETTIGGLWVLGEVQNASGQPLEQVRVAVSLSGKDDAEIARSNGLVALDLLDVSDIAPFAILFGEVPGEFARYQSFAISAVPAYLGSYYRDLVVENVTSEGERYASYTVTGTVRNTGPEEAVSVQVILTAYDALDRVVAMRKIVPEHNVVAQGGETTFSAVFVPAGGP
;
A
#
# COMPACT_ATOMS: atom_id res chain seq x y z
N ALA A 1 -46.63 -5.73 25.88
CA ALA A 1 -45.50 -5.85 26.82
C ALA A 1 -45.86 -6.90 27.87
N ASN A 2 -44.94 -7.76 28.28
CA ASN A 2 -45.13 -8.90 29.18
C ASN A 2 -45.43 -8.52 30.63
N GLY A 3 -45.49 -7.25 31.00
CA GLY A 3 -45.82 -6.76 32.37
C GLY A 3 -44.81 -7.14 33.44
N ILE A 4 -43.61 -7.58 33.09
CA ILE A 4 -42.57 -8.03 34.00
C ILE A 4 -41.80 -6.81 34.49
N LEU A 5 -42.01 -6.43 35.72
CA LEU A 5 -41.31 -5.31 36.38
C LEU A 5 -39.98 -5.73 37.02
N ASP A 6 -39.87 -7.01 37.41
CA ASP A 6 -38.65 -7.58 37.98
C ASP A 6 -38.26 -8.87 37.23
N PRO A 7 -37.08 -8.96 36.64
CA PRO A 7 -36.60 -10.16 35.94
C PRO A 7 -36.55 -11.42 36.82
N ARG A 8 -36.50 -11.27 38.16
CA ARG A 8 -36.46 -12.38 39.11
C ARG A 8 -37.83 -12.99 39.36
N SER A 9 -38.91 -12.36 38.85
CA SER A 9 -40.28 -12.86 39.01
C SER A 9 -40.70 -13.84 37.88
N LEU A 10 -39.82 -14.19 36.96
CA LEU A 10 -40.09 -15.17 35.92
C LEU A 10 -40.24 -16.56 36.47
N GLN A 11 -41.32 -17.24 36.08
CA GLN A 11 -41.61 -18.61 36.50
C GLN A 11 -41.35 -19.61 35.36
N ILE A 12 -40.95 -20.82 35.74
CA ILE A 12 -40.76 -21.92 34.78
C ILE A 12 -42.09 -22.22 34.07
N GLY A 13 -42.12 -22.17 32.74
CA GLY A 13 -43.34 -22.38 31.93
C GLY A 13 -44.13 -21.12 31.62
N GLN A 14 -43.72 -19.94 32.08
CA GLN A 14 -44.35 -18.68 31.73
C GLN A 14 -44.13 -18.38 30.24
N GLN A 15 -45.23 -18.14 29.51
CA GLN A 15 -45.16 -17.69 28.11
C GLN A 15 -44.78 -16.21 28.08
N LEU A 16 -43.73 -15.92 27.33
CA LEU A 16 -43.30 -14.56 27.02
C LEU A 16 -43.63 -14.19 25.56
N VAL A 17 -44.26 -13.06 25.38
CA VAL A 17 -44.46 -12.48 24.04
C VAL A 17 -43.19 -11.71 23.69
N ILE A 18 -42.42 -12.22 22.76
CA ILE A 18 -41.30 -11.48 22.17
C ILE A 18 -41.90 -10.67 21.00
N PRO A 19 -41.97 -9.33 21.11
CA PRO A 19 -42.38 -8.54 19.95
C PRO A 19 -41.35 -8.78 18.84
N LEU A 20 -41.81 -9.28 17.69
CA LEU A 20 -41.01 -9.21 16.46
C LEU A 20 -40.80 -7.72 16.18
N PRO A 21 -39.62 -7.31 15.74
CA PRO A 21 -39.44 -5.98 15.18
C PRO A 21 -40.53 -5.81 14.12
N GLU A 22 -41.36 -4.76 14.23
CA GLU A 22 -42.15 -4.33 13.08
C GLU A 22 -41.14 -4.16 11.96
N GLU A 23 -41.36 -4.83 10.80
CA GLU A 23 -40.63 -4.53 9.59
C GLU A 23 -40.93 -3.05 9.30
N GLU A 24 -40.07 -2.16 9.84
CA GLU A 24 -40.05 -0.78 9.37
C GLU A 24 -39.81 -0.92 7.86
N GLU A 25 -40.79 -0.50 7.06
CA GLU A 25 -40.58 -0.29 5.63
C GLU A 25 -39.31 0.53 5.55
N GLU A 26 -38.18 -0.10 5.12
CA GLU A 26 -36.90 0.58 4.96
C GLU A 26 -37.12 1.75 4.04
N ASP A 27 -37.22 2.94 4.63
CA ASP A 27 -37.27 4.18 3.90
C ASP A 27 -35.93 4.26 3.15
N LEU A 28 -35.96 3.93 1.84
CA LEU A 28 -34.80 3.93 0.95
C LEU A 28 -34.06 5.27 0.92
N SER A 29 -34.61 6.30 1.60
CA SER A 29 -33.95 7.60 1.81
C SER A 29 -32.78 7.53 2.81
N ASN A 30 -32.68 6.46 3.62
CA ASN A 30 -31.57 6.19 4.56
C ASN A 30 -30.59 5.13 4.05
N ALA A 31 -30.54 4.88 2.75
CA ALA A 31 -29.50 4.06 2.17
C ALA A 31 -28.13 4.63 2.61
N THR A 32 -27.44 3.94 3.50
CA THR A 32 -26.08 4.28 3.86
C THR A 32 -25.29 4.39 2.56
N PRO A 33 -24.70 5.54 2.22
CA PRO A 33 -24.02 5.69 0.94
C PRO A 33 -22.99 4.58 0.85
N THR A 34 -23.08 3.74 -0.17
CA THR A 34 -22.04 2.75 -0.45
C THR A 34 -20.72 3.53 -0.55
N PRO A 35 -19.72 3.26 0.28
CA PRO A 35 -18.49 4.01 0.24
C PRO A 35 -17.93 3.94 -1.19
N THR A 36 -17.81 5.08 -1.83
CA THR A 36 -17.17 5.16 -3.15
C THR A 36 -15.76 4.62 -3.00
N PRO A 37 -15.35 3.60 -3.76
CA PRO A 37 -13.99 3.10 -3.70
C PRO A 37 -13.01 4.24 -3.94
N LEU A 38 -12.00 4.38 -3.07
CA LEU A 38 -10.96 5.38 -3.27
C LEU A 38 -10.26 5.07 -4.60
N ALA A 39 -10.18 6.07 -5.48
CA ALA A 39 -9.55 5.90 -6.79
C ALA A 39 -8.03 5.74 -6.60
N VAL A 40 -7.57 4.51 -6.69
CA VAL A 40 -6.16 4.12 -6.61
C VAL A 40 -5.84 3.31 -7.84
N ILE A 41 -4.87 3.76 -8.61
CA ILE A 41 -4.47 3.13 -9.88
C ILE A 41 -3.20 2.32 -9.65
N VAL A 42 -3.23 1.03 -9.98
CA VAL A 42 -2.06 0.14 -9.97
C VAL A 42 -1.51 0.09 -11.39
N GLN A 43 -0.20 0.37 -11.54
CA GLN A 43 0.43 0.50 -12.86
C GLN A 43 1.90 0.06 -12.84
N ASN A 44 2.55 0.06 -14.01
CA ASN A 44 3.99 -0.12 -14.22
C ASN A 44 4.54 -1.42 -13.61
N MET A 45 3.75 -2.50 -13.77
CA MET A 45 4.02 -3.80 -13.18
C MET A 45 5.18 -4.52 -13.86
N HIS A 46 6.00 -5.19 -13.07
CA HIS A 46 7.07 -6.08 -13.49
C HIS A 46 7.04 -7.39 -12.70
N PHE A 47 7.31 -8.49 -13.38
CA PHE A 47 7.35 -9.83 -12.81
C PHE A 47 8.77 -10.41 -12.95
N SER A 48 9.35 -10.87 -11.86
CA SER A 48 10.69 -11.42 -11.82
C SER A 48 10.75 -12.70 -11.02
N GLU A 49 11.10 -13.79 -11.65
CA GLU A 49 11.30 -15.09 -10.99
C GLU A 49 12.53 -15.04 -10.08
N THR A 50 12.43 -15.69 -8.94
CA THR A 50 13.56 -15.89 -8.05
C THR A 50 14.27 -17.21 -8.39
N THR A 51 15.55 -17.30 -8.03
CA THR A 51 16.35 -18.53 -8.24
C THR A 51 15.84 -19.76 -7.47
N ILE A 52 14.92 -19.55 -6.51
CA ILE A 52 14.36 -20.60 -5.65
C ILE A 52 12.88 -20.89 -5.97
N GLY A 53 12.40 -20.47 -7.16
CA GLY A 53 11.04 -20.77 -7.63
C GLY A 53 9.94 -19.84 -7.10
N GLY A 54 10.28 -18.72 -6.47
CA GLY A 54 9.34 -17.68 -6.12
C GLY A 54 9.19 -16.64 -7.24
N LEU A 55 8.21 -15.73 -7.08
CA LEU A 55 7.95 -14.64 -8.03
C LEU A 55 7.85 -13.32 -7.30
N TRP A 56 8.71 -12.37 -7.63
CA TRP A 56 8.54 -10.97 -7.27
C TRP A 56 7.60 -10.28 -8.24
N VAL A 57 6.63 -9.58 -7.70
CA VAL A 57 5.78 -8.66 -8.44
C VAL A 57 6.04 -7.27 -7.91
N LEU A 58 6.62 -6.43 -8.75
CA LEU A 58 6.89 -5.04 -8.48
C LEU A 58 5.92 -4.17 -9.28
N GLY A 59 5.64 -2.99 -8.80
CA GLY A 59 4.77 -2.04 -9.47
C GLY A 59 4.64 -0.78 -8.66
N GLU A 60 3.74 0.09 -9.07
CA GLU A 60 3.46 1.32 -8.35
C GLU A 60 1.97 1.61 -8.30
N VAL A 61 1.62 2.43 -7.33
CA VAL A 61 0.27 2.89 -7.08
C VAL A 61 0.23 4.40 -7.21
N GLN A 62 -0.69 4.93 -7.99
CA GLN A 62 -1.00 6.34 -8.05
C GLN A 62 -2.27 6.66 -7.26
N ASN A 63 -2.20 7.67 -6.42
CA ASN A 63 -3.38 8.19 -5.71
C ASN A 63 -4.18 9.14 -6.61
N ALA A 64 -5.31 8.66 -7.12
CA ALA A 64 -6.26 9.45 -7.91
C ALA A 64 -7.54 9.79 -7.11
N SER A 65 -7.55 9.63 -5.79
CA SER A 65 -8.75 9.81 -4.96
C SER A 65 -9.10 11.27 -4.63
N GLY A 66 -8.17 12.20 -4.90
CA GLY A 66 -8.35 13.62 -4.56
C GLY A 66 -8.12 13.96 -3.08
N GLN A 67 -7.68 13.01 -2.26
CA GLN A 67 -7.33 13.20 -0.85
C GLN A 67 -6.09 12.38 -0.49
N PRO A 68 -5.28 12.80 0.50
CA PRO A 68 -4.15 12.01 0.98
C PRO A 68 -4.59 10.67 1.56
N LEU A 69 -3.82 9.63 1.29
CA LEU A 69 -4.08 8.25 1.72
C LEU A 69 -2.94 7.71 2.56
N GLU A 70 -3.27 6.82 3.48
CA GLU A 70 -2.34 6.00 4.26
C GLU A 70 -2.76 4.53 4.23
N GLN A 71 -1.88 3.62 4.64
CA GLN A 71 -2.14 2.18 4.71
C GLN A 71 -2.63 1.59 3.37
N VAL A 72 -2.15 2.12 2.26
CA VAL A 72 -2.51 1.63 0.93
C VAL A 72 -1.93 0.23 0.73
N ARG A 73 -2.81 -0.72 0.45
CA ARG A 73 -2.45 -2.13 0.25
C ARG A 73 -2.92 -2.61 -1.11
N VAL A 74 -2.02 -3.27 -1.82
CA VAL A 74 -2.26 -3.87 -3.14
C VAL A 74 -2.36 -5.37 -3.00
N ALA A 75 -3.32 -5.98 -3.71
CA ALA A 75 -3.36 -7.41 -3.95
C ALA A 75 -3.07 -7.70 -5.42
N VAL A 76 -2.39 -8.82 -5.64
CA VAL A 76 -2.17 -9.39 -6.97
C VAL A 76 -2.68 -10.82 -6.94
N SER A 77 -3.51 -11.17 -7.92
CA SER A 77 -4.02 -12.51 -8.16
C SER A 77 -3.47 -13.03 -9.49
N LEU A 78 -2.99 -14.26 -9.48
CA LEU A 78 -2.47 -14.97 -10.65
C LEU A 78 -3.47 -16.07 -11.03
N SER A 79 -3.80 -16.18 -12.32
CA SER A 79 -4.74 -17.17 -12.83
C SER A 79 -4.13 -18.02 -13.93
N GLY A 80 -4.58 -19.27 -14.00
CA GLY A 80 -4.22 -20.23 -15.04
C GLY A 80 -4.91 -19.93 -16.37
N LYS A 81 -4.72 -20.82 -17.34
CA LYS A 81 -5.36 -20.71 -18.68
C LYS A 81 -6.88 -20.92 -18.65
N ASP A 82 -7.38 -21.55 -17.62
CA ASP A 82 -8.80 -21.84 -17.35
C ASP A 82 -9.47 -20.74 -16.51
N ASP A 83 -8.78 -19.61 -16.29
CA ASP A 83 -9.20 -18.49 -15.43
C ASP A 83 -9.33 -18.83 -13.93
N ALA A 84 -8.95 -20.04 -13.51
CA ALA A 84 -8.91 -20.39 -12.10
C ALA A 84 -7.78 -19.62 -11.41
N GLU A 85 -8.07 -19.02 -10.23
CA GLU A 85 -7.04 -18.39 -9.39
C GLU A 85 -6.10 -19.47 -8.86
N ILE A 86 -4.80 -19.35 -9.14
CA ILE A 86 -3.76 -20.28 -8.71
C ILE A 86 -2.93 -19.75 -7.54
N ALA A 87 -2.82 -18.44 -7.42
CA ALA A 87 -2.14 -17.81 -6.30
C ALA A 87 -2.63 -16.38 -6.10
N ARG A 88 -2.60 -15.94 -4.83
CA ARG A 88 -2.89 -14.55 -4.44
C ARG A 88 -1.95 -14.11 -3.34
N SER A 89 -1.45 -12.89 -3.47
CA SER A 89 -0.63 -12.26 -2.43
C SER A 89 -0.93 -10.77 -2.35
N ASN A 90 -0.53 -10.12 -1.27
CA ASN A 90 -0.73 -8.69 -1.08
C ASN A 90 0.42 -8.06 -0.29
N GLY A 91 0.56 -6.75 -0.41
CA GLY A 91 1.56 -5.97 0.30
C GLY A 91 1.17 -4.51 0.45
N LEU A 92 1.78 -3.82 1.40
CA LEU A 92 1.68 -2.38 1.54
C LEU A 92 2.56 -1.71 0.48
N VAL A 93 2.15 -0.52 0.04
CA VAL A 93 3.03 0.36 -0.72
C VAL A 93 4.16 0.88 0.17
N ALA A 94 5.26 1.31 -0.42
CA ALA A 94 6.46 1.67 0.34
C ALA A 94 6.34 3.01 1.08
N LEU A 95 5.53 3.95 0.57
CA LEU A 95 5.22 5.21 1.23
C LEU A 95 4.14 5.02 2.30
N ASP A 96 4.38 5.57 3.50
CA ASP A 96 3.41 5.53 4.58
C ASP A 96 2.29 6.56 4.38
N LEU A 97 2.61 7.71 3.75
CA LEU A 97 1.67 8.71 3.25
C LEU A 97 1.75 8.77 1.73
N LEU A 98 0.62 8.66 1.06
CA LEU A 98 0.47 8.84 -0.38
C LEU A 98 -0.39 10.07 -0.64
N ASP A 99 0.24 11.21 -0.91
CA ASP A 99 -0.46 12.48 -1.14
C ASP A 99 -1.24 12.45 -2.46
N VAL A 100 -2.04 13.48 -2.69
CA VAL A 100 -2.85 13.58 -3.92
C VAL A 100 -1.95 13.58 -5.14
N SER A 101 -2.23 12.69 -6.09
CA SER A 101 -1.46 12.46 -7.32
C SER A 101 -0.08 11.83 -7.14
N ASP A 102 0.36 11.59 -5.91
CA ASP A 102 1.62 10.91 -5.64
C ASP A 102 1.60 9.45 -6.12
N ILE A 103 2.80 8.95 -6.35
CA ILE A 103 3.08 7.58 -6.79
C ILE A 103 3.96 6.90 -5.74
N ALA A 104 3.57 5.69 -5.33
CA ALA A 104 4.35 4.87 -4.41
C ALA A 104 4.63 3.49 -5.00
N PRO A 105 5.88 3.01 -4.96
CA PRO A 105 6.20 1.65 -5.39
C PRO A 105 5.73 0.62 -4.36
N PHE A 106 5.51 -0.61 -4.84
CA PHE A 106 5.29 -1.79 -4.02
C PHE A 106 6.07 -2.99 -4.53
N ALA A 107 6.33 -3.94 -3.64
CA ALA A 107 6.91 -5.24 -3.97
C ALA A 107 6.16 -6.34 -3.22
N ILE A 108 5.68 -7.33 -3.94
CA ILE A 108 4.95 -8.47 -3.41
C ILE A 108 5.68 -9.76 -3.81
N LEU A 109 6.00 -10.59 -2.82
CA LEU A 109 6.61 -11.90 -3.05
C LEU A 109 5.55 -13.00 -3.01
N PHE A 110 5.54 -13.81 -4.06
CA PHE A 110 4.94 -15.14 -4.05
C PHE A 110 6.06 -16.16 -3.75
N GLY A 111 6.00 -16.80 -2.60
CA GLY A 111 7.04 -17.74 -2.15
C GLY A 111 7.15 -18.98 -3.04
N GLU A 112 5.99 -19.48 -3.46
CA GLU A 112 5.88 -20.56 -4.44
C GLU A 112 4.77 -20.21 -5.42
N VAL A 113 5.05 -20.32 -6.72
CA VAL A 113 4.05 -20.17 -7.77
C VAL A 113 3.73 -21.55 -8.32
N PRO A 114 2.50 -22.07 -8.17
CA PRO A 114 2.13 -23.38 -8.66
C PRO A 114 1.98 -23.38 -10.20
N GLY A 115 3.11 -23.46 -10.90
CA GLY A 115 3.16 -23.54 -12.36
C GLY A 115 3.11 -22.17 -13.08
N GLU A 116 2.98 -22.22 -14.41
CA GLU A 116 2.87 -21.03 -15.24
C GLU A 116 1.50 -20.37 -15.07
N PHE A 117 1.46 -19.09 -14.73
CA PHE A 117 0.25 -18.30 -14.79
C PHE A 117 0.04 -17.71 -16.19
N ALA A 118 -1.21 -17.61 -16.62
CA ALA A 118 -1.58 -17.05 -17.92
C ALA A 118 -2.03 -15.59 -17.83
N ARG A 119 -2.58 -15.19 -16.69
CA ARG A 119 -3.15 -13.85 -16.46
C ARG A 119 -2.88 -13.40 -15.02
N TYR A 120 -2.92 -12.09 -14.83
CA TYR A 120 -2.90 -11.49 -13.49
C TYR A 120 -3.95 -10.40 -13.39
N GLN A 121 -4.36 -10.13 -12.16
CA GLN A 121 -5.16 -8.97 -11.78
C GLN A 121 -4.48 -8.28 -10.59
N SER A 122 -4.46 -6.95 -10.62
CA SER A 122 -3.94 -6.14 -9.53
C SER A 122 -4.95 -5.08 -9.13
N PHE A 123 -5.14 -4.88 -7.82
CA PHE A 123 -6.10 -3.92 -7.30
C PHE A 123 -5.74 -3.50 -5.88
N ALA A 124 -6.12 -2.28 -5.53
CA ALA A 124 -6.02 -1.82 -4.14
C ALA A 124 -7.12 -2.49 -3.31
N ILE A 125 -6.74 -3.11 -2.19
CA ILE A 125 -7.67 -3.77 -1.26
C ILE A 125 -7.94 -2.96 0.01
N SER A 126 -7.09 -1.99 0.31
CA SER A 126 -7.32 -1.01 1.35
C SER A 126 -6.61 0.30 1.02
N ALA A 127 -7.21 1.39 1.42
CA ALA A 127 -6.64 2.72 1.47
C ALA A 127 -7.48 3.53 2.47
N VAL A 128 -6.84 4.24 3.37
CA VAL A 128 -7.49 5.02 4.42
C VAL A 128 -7.16 6.49 4.20
N PRO A 129 -8.12 7.41 4.34
CA PRO A 129 -7.82 8.84 4.37
C PRO A 129 -6.79 9.14 5.45
N ALA A 130 -5.70 9.81 5.07
CA ALA A 130 -4.59 10.08 5.97
C ALA A 130 -4.87 11.26 6.89
N TYR A 131 -4.43 11.15 8.14
CA TYR A 131 -4.37 12.29 9.05
C TYR A 131 -3.03 13.01 8.90
N LEU A 132 -2.99 14.09 8.13
CA LEU A 132 -1.77 14.81 7.77
C LEU A 132 -0.95 15.32 8.97
N GLY A 133 -1.60 15.56 10.12
CA GLY A 133 -0.89 15.97 11.35
C GLY A 133 0.05 14.92 11.92
N SER A 134 0.00 13.67 11.44
CA SER A 134 0.92 12.59 11.83
C SER A 134 2.17 12.50 10.96
N TYR A 135 2.28 13.32 9.91
CA TYR A 135 3.35 13.20 8.92
C TYR A 135 4.12 14.50 8.80
N TYR A 136 5.46 14.39 8.86
CA TYR A 136 6.36 15.50 8.53
C TYR A 136 6.63 15.50 7.02
N ARG A 137 6.34 16.62 6.34
CA ARG A 137 6.29 16.70 4.86
C ARG A 137 7.34 17.62 4.25
N ASP A 138 8.02 18.41 5.06
CA ASP A 138 8.93 19.46 4.61
C ASP A 138 10.36 18.92 4.38
N LEU A 139 10.45 17.77 3.69
CA LEU A 139 11.69 17.15 3.27
C LEU A 139 11.84 17.23 1.75
N VAL A 140 13.04 17.57 1.29
CA VAL A 140 13.36 17.65 -0.14
C VAL A 140 14.57 16.79 -0.44
N VAL A 141 14.49 16.00 -1.51
CA VAL A 141 15.61 15.21 -2.02
C VAL A 141 16.37 16.04 -3.06
N GLU A 142 17.67 16.12 -2.89
CA GLU A 142 18.57 16.91 -3.76
C GLU A 142 19.81 16.09 -4.17
N ASN A 143 20.52 16.55 -5.19
CA ASN A 143 21.81 16.02 -5.62
C ASN A 143 21.82 14.50 -5.89
N VAL A 144 20.75 13.97 -6.44
CA VAL A 144 20.67 12.54 -6.75
C VAL A 144 21.58 12.21 -7.92
N THR A 145 22.47 11.26 -7.70
CA THR A 145 23.35 10.70 -8.74
C THR A 145 23.24 9.19 -8.77
N SER A 146 23.41 8.60 -9.94
CA SER A 146 23.45 7.14 -10.10
C SER A 146 24.69 6.75 -10.89
N GLU A 147 25.42 5.77 -10.38
CA GLU A 147 26.61 5.20 -11.04
C GLU A 147 26.44 3.67 -11.11
N GLY A 148 26.77 3.10 -12.25
CA GLY A 148 26.72 1.66 -12.44
C GLY A 148 26.89 1.24 -13.88
N GLU A 149 26.99 -0.05 -14.10
CA GLU A 149 27.13 -0.64 -15.45
C GLU A 149 25.84 -1.39 -15.81
N ARG A 150 25.54 -1.40 -17.10
CA ARG A 150 24.40 -2.18 -17.63
C ARG A 150 24.54 -3.65 -17.23
N TYR A 151 23.47 -4.24 -16.73
CA TYR A 151 23.38 -5.63 -16.19
C TYR A 151 24.15 -5.88 -14.89
N ALA A 152 24.62 -4.83 -14.23
CA ALA A 152 25.28 -4.91 -12.95
C ALA A 152 24.48 -4.18 -11.86
N SER A 153 25.11 -3.91 -10.74
CA SER A 153 24.53 -3.07 -9.71
C SER A 153 24.68 -1.59 -10.03
N TYR A 154 23.69 -0.82 -9.60
CA TYR A 154 23.74 0.65 -9.62
C TYR A 154 23.84 1.15 -8.18
N THR A 155 24.74 2.09 -7.94
CA THR A 155 24.78 2.84 -6.69
C THR A 155 24.08 4.17 -6.90
N VAL A 156 23.08 4.46 -6.07
CA VAL A 156 22.36 5.73 -6.06
C VAL A 156 22.72 6.46 -4.78
N THR A 157 23.16 7.71 -4.90
CA THR A 157 23.45 8.59 -3.77
C THR A 157 22.66 9.88 -3.88
N GLY A 158 22.47 10.57 -2.75
CA GLY A 158 21.80 11.86 -2.72
C GLY A 158 21.76 12.44 -1.32
N THR A 159 21.06 13.56 -1.20
CA THR A 159 20.91 14.31 0.04
C THR A 159 19.43 14.53 0.32
N VAL A 160 19.02 14.40 1.59
CA VAL A 160 17.70 14.82 2.06
C VAL A 160 17.90 16.05 2.90
N ARG A 161 17.22 17.16 2.55
CA ARG A 161 17.23 18.39 3.30
C ARG A 161 15.88 18.64 3.98
N ASN A 162 15.94 19.05 5.23
CA ASN A 162 14.78 19.52 5.98
C ASN A 162 14.59 21.02 5.73
N THR A 163 13.51 21.36 5.01
CA THR A 163 13.16 22.75 4.68
C THR A 163 12.10 23.34 5.62
N GLY A 164 11.61 22.53 6.55
CA GLY A 164 10.55 22.92 7.47
C GLY A 164 11.07 23.54 8.77
N PRO A 165 10.13 23.95 9.63
CA PRO A 165 10.43 24.68 10.87
C PRO A 165 10.84 23.80 12.05
N GLU A 166 10.66 22.48 11.94
CA GLU A 166 10.90 21.54 13.04
C GLU A 166 11.92 20.49 12.66
N GLU A 167 12.40 19.73 13.64
CA GLU A 167 13.23 18.56 13.42
C GLU A 167 12.44 17.42 12.81
N ALA A 168 12.93 16.85 11.72
CA ALA A 168 12.36 15.66 11.10
C ALA A 168 12.95 14.42 11.77
N VAL A 169 12.08 13.51 12.24
CA VAL A 169 12.48 12.26 12.89
C VAL A 169 12.05 11.06 12.06
N SER A 170 12.77 9.94 12.21
CA SER A 170 12.48 8.67 11.50
C SER A 170 12.47 8.82 9.97
N VAL A 171 13.35 9.68 9.44
CA VAL A 171 13.47 9.91 8.00
C VAL A 171 13.84 8.63 7.28
N GLN A 172 13.13 8.33 6.20
CA GLN A 172 13.37 7.20 5.32
C GLN A 172 13.38 7.68 3.87
N VAL A 173 14.16 7.02 3.03
CA VAL A 173 14.24 7.31 1.60
C VAL A 173 13.75 6.09 0.84
N ILE A 174 12.84 6.31 -0.11
CA ILE A 174 12.37 5.27 -1.01
C ILE A 174 12.92 5.57 -2.39
N LEU A 175 13.58 4.59 -2.96
CA LEU A 175 14.19 4.64 -4.26
C LEU A 175 13.52 3.62 -5.17
N THR A 176 13.20 4.04 -6.38
CA THR A 176 12.56 3.19 -7.40
C THR A 176 13.39 3.23 -8.67
N ALA A 177 13.69 2.08 -9.23
CA ALA A 177 14.33 1.97 -10.54
C ALA A 177 13.33 1.50 -11.59
N TYR A 178 13.41 2.10 -12.77
CA TYR A 178 12.55 1.80 -13.92
C TYR A 178 13.37 1.27 -15.08
N ASP A 179 12.77 0.42 -15.89
CA ASP A 179 13.33 0.01 -17.17
C ASP A 179 12.92 0.99 -18.29
N ALA A 180 13.35 0.69 -19.52
CA ALA A 180 13.04 1.52 -20.69
C ALA A 180 11.55 1.53 -21.08
N LEU A 181 10.72 0.71 -20.46
CA LEU A 181 9.27 0.64 -20.64
C LEU A 181 8.50 1.22 -19.43
N ASP A 182 9.19 1.98 -18.58
CA ASP A 182 8.68 2.57 -17.33
C ASP A 182 8.14 1.55 -16.32
N ARG A 183 8.57 0.27 -16.39
CA ARG A 183 8.18 -0.75 -15.40
C ARG A 183 9.11 -0.70 -14.20
N VAL A 184 8.57 -0.90 -13.02
CA VAL A 184 9.35 -0.94 -11.77
C VAL A 184 10.19 -2.21 -11.71
N VAL A 185 11.50 -2.11 -11.86
CA VAL A 185 12.43 -3.25 -11.86
C VAL A 185 13.20 -3.41 -10.55
N ALA A 186 13.20 -2.40 -9.70
CA ALA A 186 13.72 -2.51 -8.34
C ALA A 186 13.14 -1.41 -7.45
N MET A 187 13.06 -1.68 -6.16
CA MET A 187 12.77 -0.68 -5.14
C MET A 187 13.61 -0.92 -3.88
N ARG A 188 13.92 0.15 -3.17
CA ARG A 188 14.59 0.12 -1.87
C ARG A 188 13.97 1.14 -0.93
N LYS A 189 13.67 0.73 0.29
CA LYS A 189 13.36 1.61 1.42
C LYS A 189 14.58 1.58 2.33
N ILE A 190 15.22 2.70 2.53
CA ILE A 190 16.47 2.82 3.28
C ILE A 190 16.39 3.91 4.34
N VAL A 191 17.21 3.81 5.35
CA VAL A 191 17.46 4.86 6.32
C VAL A 191 18.69 5.65 5.86
N PRO A 192 18.64 6.99 5.77
CA PRO A 192 19.80 7.80 5.45
C PRO A 192 20.87 7.72 6.57
N GLU A 193 22.02 8.35 6.38
CA GLU A 193 23.11 8.35 7.35
C GLU A 193 22.65 8.81 8.75
N HIS A 194 21.79 9.82 8.79
CA HIS A 194 21.07 10.25 9.98
C HIS A 194 19.56 10.26 9.71
N ASN A 195 18.80 9.53 10.50
CA ASN A 195 17.34 9.48 10.40
C ASN A 195 16.62 10.59 11.18
N VAL A 196 17.40 11.45 11.83
CA VAL A 196 16.94 12.68 12.50
C VAL A 196 17.65 13.84 11.83
N VAL A 197 16.88 14.77 11.26
CA VAL A 197 17.41 15.91 10.51
C VAL A 197 16.88 17.20 11.14
N ALA A 198 17.78 17.97 11.73
CA ALA A 198 17.43 19.24 12.36
C ALA A 198 16.83 20.23 11.37
N GLN A 199 16.13 21.24 11.85
CA GLN A 199 15.63 22.36 11.05
C GLN A 199 16.75 22.94 10.17
N GLY A 200 16.51 23.03 8.86
CA GLY A 200 17.48 23.54 7.87
C GLY A 200 18.71 22.66 7.67
N GLY A 201 18.78 21.50 8.35
CA GLY A 201 19.84 20.51 8.22
C GLY A 201 19.64 19.57 7.03
N GLU A 202 20.64 18.73 6.80
CA GLU A 202 20.64 17.74 5.73
C GLU A 202 21.26 16.41 6.17
N THR A 203 20.96 15.33 5.46
CA THR A 203 21.55 14.00 5.61
C THR A 203 21.76 13.36 4.26
N THR A 204 22.81 12.55 4.13
CA THR A 204 23.11 11.84 2.90
C THR A 204 22.51 10.42 2.90
N PHE A 205 22.29 9.88 1.73
CA PHE A 205 21.92 8.48 1.54
C PHE A 205 22.71 7.83 0.41
N SER A 206 22.88 6.52 0.53
CA SER A 206 23.48 5.68 -0.51
C SER A 206 22.78 4.33 -0.53
N ALA A 207 22.43 3.85 -1.70
CA ALA A 207 21.82 2.53 -1.89
C ALA A 207 22.37 1.85 -3.14
N VAL A 208 22.55 0.53 -3.03
CA VAL A 208 22.90 -0.32 -4.17
C VAL A 208 21.66 -1.01 -4.67
N PHE A 209 21.40 -0.89 -5.97
CA PHE A 209 20.35 -1.60 -6.68
C PHE A 209 20.93 -2.75 -7.50
N VAL A 210 20.27 -3.89 -7.41
CA VAL A 210 20.43 -4.97 -8.39
C VAL A 210 19.07 -5.12 -9.05
N PRO A 211 18.86 -4.59 -10.27
CA PRO A 211 17.57 -4.67 -10.94
C PRO A 211 17.14 -6.12 -11.12
N ALA A 212 15.89 -6.41 -10.81
CA ALA A 212 15.29 -7.71 -11.02
C ALA A 212 14.80 -7.78 -12.48
N GLY A 213 15.56 -8.47 -13.30
CA GLY A 213 15.24 -8.65 -14.70
C GLY A 213 16.26 -8.02 -15.64
N GLY A 214 16.47 -8.71 -16.74
CA GLY A 214 17.34 -8.28 -17.79
C GLY A 214 16.83 -7.02 -18.54
N PRO A 215 17.50 -6.65 -19.62
CA PRO A 215 17.40 -5.35 -20.27
C PRO A 215 16.01 -5.05 -20.75
#